data_87a23c92972a9d2e29de5d6b7401e23f
#
_entry.id   87a23c92972a9d2e29de5d6b7401e23f
#
_cell.length_a   1.000
_cell.length_b   1.000
_cell.length_c   1.000
_cell.angle_alpha   90.00
_cell.angle_beta   90.00
_cell.angle_gamma   90.00
#
_symmetry.space_group_name_H-M   'P 1'
#
loop_
_entity.id
_entity.type
_entity.pdbx_description
1 polymer ?
#
loop_
_entity_poly.entity_id
_entity_poly.type
_entity_poly.pdbx_seq_one_letter_code
_entity_poly.pdbx_strand_id
1 'polypeptide(L)'
;MMHLVLQTDAKREGNMSSYVISCCSTADLTKEHLDSRDIKYACFHYELDGKQYLDDLGQSMPLSDFYKAMADGAMTKTSQINAEEYEAYFRPFLEQGRDVIHLTLSSGISGTINSANIARDELLEEFPDRKIYIIDSLAASSGYGLLMDKLADLRDDGMDIDE
;
A
#
# COMPACT_ATOMS: atom_id res chain seq x y z
N MET A 1 3.66 0.47 48.23
CA MET A 1 2.85 -0.12 47.14
C MET A 1 2.50 1.01 46.15
N MET A 2 3.51 1.49 45.37
CA MET A 2 3.28 2.54 44.34
C MET A 2 4.57 2.68 43.52
N HIS A 3 4.84 1.74 42.60
CA HIS A 3 5.94 1.82 41.64
C HIS A 3 5.77 0.77 40.54
N LEU A 4 4.70 0.86 39.77
CA LEU A 4 4.54 -0.01 38.58
C LEU A 4 3.56 0.55 37.55
N VAL A 5 3.59 1.81 37.20
CA VAL A 5 2.73 2.40 36.15
C VAL A 5 3.45 3.40 35.25
N LEU A 6 4.77 3.45 35.21
CA LEU A 6 5.48 4.44 34.35
C LEU A 6 6.55 3.80 33.43
N GLN A 7 6.26 2.67 32.82
CA GLN A 7 7.20 2.07 31.85
C GLN A 7 6.59 1.72 30.48
N THR A 8 5.41 2.20 30.11
CA THR A 8 4.78 1.86 28.81
C THR A 8 4.77 2.98 27.78
N ASP A 9 5.13 4.22 28.12
CA ASP A 9 5.04 5.33 27.16
C ASP A 9 6.39 5.77 26.52
N ALA A 10 7.51 5.21 26.95
CA ALA A 10 8.83 5.61 26.44
C ALA A 10 9.33 4.84 25.20
N LYS A 11 8.51 3.94 24.61
CA LYS A 11 8.91 3.13 23.45
C LYS A 11 8.34 3.59 22.12
N ARG A 12 7.61 4.70 22.07
CA ARG A 12 7.01 5.22 20.81
C ARG A 12 7.75 6.38 20.17
N GLU A 13 8.82 6.87 20.76
CA GLU A 13 9.65 7.91 20.15
C GLU A 13 10.92 7.27 19.57
N GLY A 14 10.97 7.09 18.24
CA GLY A 14 12.24 7.04 17.52
C GLY A 14 12.75 5.73 16.95
N ASN A 15 11.91 4.75 16.63
CA ASN A 15 12.35 3.68 15.73
C ASN A 15 11.40 3.63 14.50
N MET A 16 11.69 4.48 13.49
CA MET A 16 11.12 4.25 12.17
C MET A 16 11.59 2.86 11.74
N SER A 17 10.66 1.97 11.43
CA SER A 17 10.98 0.67 10.85
C SER A 17 11.99 0.83 9.72
N SER A 18 12.98 -0.06 9.64
CA SER A 18 13.99 -0.05 8.58
C SER A 18 13.37 -0.23 7.18
N TYR A 19 12.13 -0.68 7.12
CA TYR A 19 11.41 -0.89 5.87
C TYR A 19 9.99 -0.32 5.89
N VAL A 20 9.45 -0.09 4.71
CA VAL A 20 8.08 0.35 4.45
C VAL A 20 7.23 -0.86 4.13
N ILE A 21 6.04 -0.94 4.70
CA ILE A 21 4.99 -1.85 4.22
C ILE A 21 3.96 -1.07 3.39
N SER A 22 3.51 -1.68 2.32
CA SER A 22 2.72 -0.99 1.31
C SER A 22 1.76 -1.95 0.60
N CYS A 23 0.67 -1.41 0.08
CA CYS A 23 -0.34 -2.14 -0.69
C CYS A 23 -0.85 -1.30 -1.87
N CYS A 24 -1.80 -1.86 -2.62
CA CYS A 24 -2.63 -1.07 -3.55
C CYS A 24 -3.89 -0.57 -2.83
N SER A 25 -4.51 0.48 -3.33
CA SER A 25 -5.80 0.99 -2.82
C SER A 25 -6.90 -0.08 -2.76
N THR A 26 -6.81 -1.10 -3.61
CA THR A 26 -7.72 -2.26 -3.69
C THR A 26 -7.71 -3.19 -2.46
N ALA A 27 -6.96 -2.84 -1.40
CA ALA A 27 -7.04 -3.51 -0.10
C ALA A 27 -8.33 -3.15 0.67
N ASP A 28 -9.08 -2.14 0.21
CA ASP A 28 -10.34 -1.67 0.77
C ASP A 28 -10.27 -1.32 2.28
N LEU A 29 -9.10 -0.85 2.71
CA LEU A 29 -8.92 -0.26 4.03
C LEU A 29 -9.16 1.24 3.96
N THR A 30 -9.67 1.82 5.04
CA THR A 30 -9.84 3.28 5.09
C THR A 30 -8.50 3.99 5.22
N LYS A 31 -8.44 5.24 4.75
CA LYS A 31 -7.23 6.05 4.89
C LYS A 31 -6.79 6.20 6.35
N GLU A 32 -7.74 6.40 7.26
CA GLU A 32 -7.48 6.52 8.69
C GLU A 32 -6.85 5.24 9.25
N HIS A 33 -7.30 4.07 8.78
CA HIS A 33 -6.73 2.79 9.19
C HIS A 33 -5.29 2.66 8.69
N LEU A 34 -5.06 2.89 7.40
CA LEU A 34 -3.72 2.83 6.80
C LEU A 34 -2.74 3.80 7.47
N ASP A 35 -3.16 5.05 7.71
CA ASP A 35 -2.35 6.06 8.39
C ASP A 35 -2.02 5.63 9.83
N SER A 36 -3.00 5.09 10.58
CA SER A 36 -2.81 4.67 11.97
C SER A 36 -1.79 3.53 12.13
N ARG A 37 -1.64 2.71 11.07
CA ARG A 37 -0.72 1.58 11.01
C ARG A 37 0.54 1.88 10.20
N ASP A 38 0.78 3.12 9.76
CA ASP A 38 1.88 3.50 8.85
C ASP A 38 2.00 2.54 7.64
N ILE A 39 0.87 2.19 7.05
CA ILE A 39 0.80 1.43 5.80
C ILE A 39 0.69 2.41 4.64
N LYS A 40 1.61 2.33 3.67
CA LYS A 40 1.56 3.14 2.46
C LYS A 40 0.70 2.46 1.40
N TYR A 41 0.17 3.23 0.45
CA TYR A 41 -0.63 2.63 -0.62
C TYR A 41 -0.39 3.32 -1.96
N ALA A 42 -0.38 2.52 -3.02
CA ALA A 42 -0.36 2.96 -4.40
C ALA A 42 -1.79 2.95 -4.95
N CYS A 43 -2.20 4.02 -5.62
CA CYS A 43 -3.56 4.19 -6.11
C CYS A 43 -3.74 3.50 -7.47
N PHE A 44 -4.77 2.67 -7.60
CA PHE A 44 -5.33 2.29 -8.89
C PHE A 44 -6.00 3.49 -9.55
N HIS A 45 -6.42 3.32 -10.80
CA HIS A 45 -7.16 4.33 -11.53
C HIS A 45 -8.56 3.84 -11.85
N TYR A 46 -9.48 4.78 -11.95
CA TYR A 46 -10.79 4.52 -12.54
C TYR A 46 -11.20 5.68 -13.45
N GLU A 47 -12.06 5.35 -14.40
CA GLU A 47 -12.70 6.31 -15.27
C GLU A 47 -14.18 6.35 -14.92
N LEU A 48 -14.75 7.56 -14.87
CA LEU A 48 -16.17 7.79 -14.70
C LEU A 48 -16.61 8.74 -15.80
N ASP A 49 -17.45 8.27 -16.72
CA ASP A 49 -17.94 9.03 -17.89
C ASP A 49 -16.81 9.71 -18.70
N GLY A 50 -15.70 9.00 -18.93
CA GLY A 50 -14.56 9.48 -19.70
C GLY A 50 -13.58 10.35 -18.92
N LYS A 51 -13.82 10.65 -17.64
CA LYS A 51 -12.88 11.38 -16.80
C LYS A 51 -12.10 10.42 -15.91
N GLN A 52 -10.78 10.58 -15.92
CA GLN A 52 -9.86 9.76 -15.11
C GLN A 52 -9.76 10.28 -13.67
N TYR A 53 -9.66 9.34 -12.73
CA TYR A 53 -9.46 9.58 -11.31
C TYR A 53 -8.48 8.56 -10.74
N LEU A 54 -7.82 8.93 -9.65
CA LEU A 54 -7.11 7.98 -8.79
C LEU A 54 -8.09 7.39 -7.77
N ASP A 55 -7.93 6.13 -7.48
CA ASP A 55 -8.56 5.48 -6.33
C ASP A 55 -7.78 5.88 -5.05
N ASP A 56 -8.03 7.09 -4.60
CA ASP A 56 -7.38 7.70 -3.44
C ASP A 56 -8.17 7.48 -2.14
N LEU A 57 -8.94 6.41 -2.07
CA LEU A 57 -9.77 6.02 -0.93
C LEU A 57 -10.89 7.04 -0.64
N GLY A 58 -11.43 7.65 -1.70
CA GLY A 58 -12.55 8.56 -1.61
C GLY A 58 -12.21 10.00 -1.23
N GLN A 59 -10.93 10.40 -1.25
CA GLN A 59 -10.51 11.75 -0.89
C GLN A 59 -10.88 12.79 -1.98
N SER A 60 -10.61 12.49 -3.24
CA SER A 60 -10.95 13.36 -4.37
C SER A 60 -12.41 13.20 -4.82
N MET A 61 -12.97 12.01 -4.66
CA MET A 61 -14.37 11.69 -4.94
C MET A 61 -14.93 10.82 -3.81
N PRO A 62 -15.87 11.34 -2.99
CA PRO A 62 -16.54 10.54 -1.98
C PRO A 62 -17.19 9.29 -2.58
N LEU A 63 -17.04 8.13 -1.93
CA LEU A 63 -17.60 6.87 -2.41
C LEU A 63 -19.13 6.95 -2.64
N SER A 64 -19.85 7.73 -1.79
CA SER A 64 -21.27 7.97 -1.96
C SER A 64 -21.61 8.62 -3.31
N ASP A 65 -20.77 9.57 -3.75
CA ASP A 65 -20.96 10.30 -5.01
C ASP A 65 -20.63 9.40 -6.21
N PHE A 66 -19.57 8.59 -6.10
CA PHE A 66 -19.22 7.59 -7.08
C PHE A 66 -20.35 6.58 -7.29
N TYR A 67 -20.85 5.97 -6.22
CA TYR A 67 -21.95 4.99 -6.33
C TYR A 67 -23.25 5.63 -6.79
N LYS A 68 -23.51 6.88 -6.40
CA LYS A 68 -24.67 7.63 -6.90
C LYS A 68 -24.57 7.85 -8.41
N ALA A 69 -23.42 8.27 -8.92
CA ALA A 69 -23.20 8.46 -10.35
C ALA A 69 -23.43 7.14 -11.12
N MET A 70 -22.93 6.00 -10.62
CA MET A 70 -23.19 4.69 -11.23
C MET A 70 -24.70 4.33 -11.21
N ALA A 71 -25.39 4.61 -10.12
CA ALA A 71 -26.84 4.37 -10.03
C ALA A 71 -27.62 5.26 -11.01
N ASP A 72 -27.13 6.45 -11.28
CA ASP A 72 -27.70 7.39 -12.27
C ASP A 72 -27.29 7.03 -13.74
N GLY A 73 -26.49 5.94 -13.95
CA GLY A 73 -26.18 5.39 -15.26
C GLY A 73 -24.77 5.73 -15.77
N ALA A 74 -23.90 6.34 -14.96
CA ALA A 74 -22.53 6.61 -15.35
C ALA A 74 -21.75 5.33 -15.65
N MET A 75 -20.92 5.37 -16.71
CA MET A 75 -20.06 4.25 -17.11
C MET A 75 -18.72 4.32 -16.42
N THR A 76 -18.31 3.17 -15.87
CA THR A 76 -17.02 3.08 -15.16
C THR A 76 -16.09 2.05 -15.80
N LYS A 77 -14.80 2.32 -15.75
CA LYS A 77 -13.72 1.39 -16.09
C LYS A 77 -12.61 1.52 -15.05
N THR A 78 -11.84 0.47 -14.84
CA THR A 78 -10.66 0.51 -13.97
C THR A 78 -9.40 0.23 -14.78
N SER A 79 -8.28 0.77 -14.35
CA SER A 79 -6.95 0.42 -14.86
C SER A 79 -5.97 0.22 -13.72
N GLN A 80 -5.06 -0.74 -13.93
CA GLN A 80 -4.01 -1.03 -12.97
C GLN A 80 -2.91 0.04 -12.99
N ILE A 81 -2.07 0.02 -11.97
CA ILE A 81 -0.85 0.82 -11.87
C ILE A 81 0.17 0.28 -12.88
N ASN A 82 0.81 1.14 -13.67
CA ASN A 82 1.87 0.76 -14.60
C ASN A 82 3.25 0.77 -13.94
N ALA A 83 4.29 0.34 -14.66
CA ALA A 83 5.65 0.23 -14.12
C ALA A 83 6.26 1.60 -13.76
N GLU A 84 6.08 2.61 -14.61
CA GLU A 84 6.59 3.98 -14.36
C GLU A 84 5.95 4.58 -13.09
N GLU A 85 4.66 4.33 -12.86
CA GLU A 85 3.96 4.78 -11.67
C GLU A 85 4.46 4.07 -10.40
N TYR A 86 4.73 2.76 -10.47
CA TYR A 86 5.34 2.04 -9.37
C TYR A 86 6.77 2.50 -9.10
N GLU A 87 7.55 2.77 -10.13
CA GLU A 87 8.89 3.33 -9.99
C GLU A 87 8.84 4.68 -9.26
N ALA A 88 7.99 5.60 -9.70
CA ALA A 88 7.79 6.89 -9.04
C ALA A 88 7.30 6.74 -7.60
N TYR A 89 6.52 5.69 -7.31
CA TYR A 89 5.99 5.42 -5.98
C TYR A 89 7.03 4.84 -5.01
N PHE A 90 7.87 3.89 -5.47
CA PHE A 90 8.87 3.25 -4.59
C PHE A 90 10.13 4.09 -4.41
N ARG A 91 10.56 4.83 -5.43
CA ARG A 91 11.81 5.61 -5.45
C ARG A 91 12.03 6.48 -4.20
N PRO A 92 11.06 7.29 -3.71
CA PRO A 92 11.26 8.13 -2.54
C PRO A 92 11.60 7.36 -1.26
N PHE A 93 11.15 6.11 -1.12
CA PHE A 93 11.49 5.28 0.04
C PHE A 93 12.94 4.81 -0.04
N LEU A 94 13.40 4.39 -1.21
CA LEU A 94 14.77 3.93 -1.43
C LEU A 94 15.78 5.07 -1.27
N GLU A 95 15.47 6.27 -1.76
CA GLU A 95 16.27 7.49 -1.58
C GLU A 95 16.42 7.86 -0.09
N GLN A 96 15.43 7.55 0.74
CA GLN A 96 15.49 7.70 2.19
C GLN A 96 16.24 6.55 2.89
N GLY A 97 16.79 5.59 2.12
CA GLY A 97 17.49 4.43 2.66
C GLY A 97 16.58 3.36 3.25
N ARG A 98 15.28 3.37 2.92
CA ARG A 98 14.30 2.41 3.42
C ARG A 98 14.02 1.33 2.38
N ASP A 99 13.97 0.10 2.84
CA ASP A 99 13.53 -1.05 2.04
C ASP A 99 11.99 -1.11 1.97
N VAL A 100 11.44 -1.91 1.07
CA VAL A 100 9.98 -1.95 0.82
C VAL A 100 9.47 -3.38 0.76
N ILE A 101 8.37 -3.66 1.47
CA ILE A 101 7.49 -4.80 1.20
C ILE A 101 6.20 -4.27 0.61
N HIS A 102 5.86 -4.71 -0.59
CA HIS A 102 4.62 -4.33 -1.27
C HIS A 102 3.77 -5.56 -1.58
N LEU A 103 2.60 -5.65 -0.94
CA LEU A 103 1.60 -6.63 -1.31
C LEU A 103 0.78 -6.10 -2.48
N THR A 104 0.54 -6.95 -3.48
CA THR A 104 -0.30 -6.61 -4.63
C THR A 104 -1.66 -7.29 -4.56
N LEU A 105 -2.65 -6.70 -5.24
CA LEU A 105 -3.88 -7.42 -5.59
C LEU A 105 -3.53 -8.75 -6.28
N SER A 106 -4.31 -9.79 -6.03
CA SER A 106 -4.10 -11.13 -6.60
C SER A 106 -3.76 -11.11 -8.09
N SER A 107 -2.72 -11.85 -8.48
CA SER A 107 -2.33 -12.06 -9.88
C SER A 107 -3.43 -12.76 -10.71
N GLY A 108 -4.36 -13.45 -10.05
CA GLY A 108 -5.53 -14.05 -10.69
C GLY A 108 -6.60 -13.03 -11.11
N ILE A 109 -6.49 -11.78 -10.66
CA ILE A 109 -7.45 -10.70 -10.91
C ILE A 109 -6.83 -9.58 -11.74
N SER A 110 -5.56 -9.24 -11.50
CA SER A 110 -4.87 -8.11 -12.12
C SER A 110 -3.42 -8.45 -12.48
N GLY A 111 -2.94 -7.87 -13.58
CA GLY A 111 -1.54 -7.91 -13.96
C GLY A 111 -0.64 -6.91 -13.21
N THR A 112 -1.15 -6.20 -12.21
CA THR A 112 -0.42 -5.13 -11.49
C THR A 112 0.89 -5.61 -10.87
N ILE A 113 0.95 -6.88 -10.44
CA ILE A 113 2.17 -7.50 -9.90
C ILE A 113 3.32 -7.51 -10.92
N ASN A 114 3.02 -7.69 -12.22
CA ASN A 114 4.03 -7.66 -13.27
C ASN A 114 4.64 -6.26 -13.39
N SER A 115 3.78 -5.22 -13.36
CA SER A 115 4.22 -3.82 -13.36
C SER A 115 5.10 -3.49 -12.15
N ALA A 116 4.69 -3.95 -10.96
CA ALA A 116 5.48 -3.75 -9.73
C ALA A 116 6.84 -4.48 -9.77
N ASN A 117 6.90 -5.69 -10.35
CA ASN A 117 8.14 -6.42 -10.52
C ASN A 117 9.09 -5.74 -11.51
N ILE A 118 8.58 -5.20 -12.63
CA ILE A 118 9.39 -4.43 -13.59
C ILE A 118 10.00 -3.21 -12.88
N ALA A 119 9.20 -2.41 -12.19
CA ALA A 119 9.67 -1.26 -11.44
C ALA A 119 10.71 -1.62 -10.37
N ARG A 120 10.51 -2.74 -9.65
CA ARG A 120 11.48 -3.26 -8.69
C ARG A 120 12.82 -3.55 -9.36
N ASP A 121 12.80 -4.27 -10.47
CA ASP A 121 14.04 -4.70 -11.14
C ASP A 121 14.83 -3.50 -11.67
N GLU A 122 14.16 -2.49 -12.26
CA GLU A 122 14.76 -1.23 -12.70
C GLU A 122 15.33 -0.42 -11.52
N LEU A 123 14.58 -0.30 -10.42
CA LEU A 123 15.05 0.45 -9.24
C LEU A 123 16.23 -0.23 -8.54
N LEU A 124 16.29 -1.55 -8.49
CA LEU A 124 17.42 -2.27 -7.86
C LEU A 124 18.71 -2.17 -8.68
N GLU A 125 18.67 -1.81 -9.96
CA GLU A 125 19.88 -1.42 -10.72
C GLU A 125 20.47 -0.09 -10.22
N GLU A 126 19.62 0.86 -9.81
CA GLU A 126 20.06 2.14 -9.26
C GLU A 126 20.37 2.08 -7.75
N PHE A 127 19.64 1.26 -7.00
CA PHE A 127 19.73 1.12 -5.55
C PHE A 127 20.13 -0.32 -5.13
N PRO A 128 21.34 -0.81 -5.50
CA PRO A 128 21.71 -2.21 -5.32
C PRO A 128 21.80 -2.67 -3.85
N ASP A 129 21.92 -1.74 -2.91
CA ASP A 129 21.97 -2.01 -1.47
C ASP A 129 20.56 -2.00 -0.81
N ARG A 130 19.50 -1.79 -1.61
CA ARG A 130 18.12 -1.76 -1.12
C ARG A 130 17.39 -3.05 -1.45
N LYS A 131 16.28 -3.29 -0.74
CA LYS A 131 15.40 -4.44 -0.96
C LYS A 131 14.00 -3.97 -1.30
N ILE A 132 13.39 -4.59 -2.30
CA ILE A 132 11.97 -4.43 -2.62
C ILE A 132 11.39 -5.85 -2.76
N TYR A 133 10.50 -6.22 -1.86
CA TYR A 133 9.75 -7.46 -1.95
C TYR A 133 8.35 -7.18 -2.51
N ILE A 134 8.04 -7.79 -3.66
CA ILE A 134 6.71 -7.75 -4.27
C ILE A 134 6.04 -9.09 -4.00
N ILE A 135 4.95 -9.07 -3.25
CA ILE A 135 4.26 -10.27 -2.79
C ILE A 135 2.85 -10.31 -3.39
N ASP A 136 2.51 -11.41 -4.05
CA ASP A 136 1.14 -11.67 -4.49
C ASP A 136 0.29 -12.04 -3.28
N SER A 137 -0.73 -11.23 -2.98
CA SER A 137 -1.62 -11.50 -1.86
C SER A 137 -2.51 -12.72 -2.09
N LEU A 138 -2.69 -13.15 -3.34
CA LEU A 138 -3.69 -14.16 -3.77
C LEU A 138 -5.10 -13.85 -3.27
N ALA A 139 -5.36 -12.59 -2.94
CA ALA A 139 -6.59 -12.11 -2.32
C ALA A 139 -7.02 -10.76 -2.92
N ALA A 140 -8.18 -10.29 -2.52
CA ALA A 140 -8.76 -9.00 -2.88
C ALA A 140 -9.56 -8.43 -1.70
N SER A 141 -9.84 -7.12 -1.73
CA SER A 141 -10.72 -6.44 -0.77
C SER A 141 -10.31 -6.75 0.69
N SER A 142 -11.27 -7.03 1.56
CA SER A 142 -11.05 -7.27 2.99
C SER A 142 -10.10 -8.44 3.30
N GLY A 143 -10.07 -9.47 2.44
CA GLY A 143 -9.10 -10.57 2.57
C GLY A 143 -7.65 -10.10 2.38
N TYR A 144 -7.44 -9.19 1.43
CA TYR A 144 -6.18 -8.54 1.19
C TYR A 144 -5.84 -7.55 2.33
N GLY A 145 -6.83 -6.77 2.78
CA GLY A 145 -6.67 -5.86 3.92
C GLY A 145 -6.24 -6.57 5.21
N LEU A 146 -6.80 -7.76 5.47
CA LEU A 146 -6.41 -8.58 6.63
C LEU A 146 -4.93 -9.02 6.57
N LEU A 147 -4.42 -9.33 5.37
CA LEU A 147 -3.00 -9.65 5.19
C LEU A 147 -2.12 -8.43 5.48
N MET A 148 -2.57 -7.23 5.09
CA MET A 148 -1.85 -6.00 5.41
C MET A 148 -1.79 -5.72 6.91
N ASP A 149 -2.89 -5.94 7.63
CA ASP A 149 -2.88 -5.83 9.09
C ASP A 149 -1.92 -6.82 9.74
N LYS A 150 -1.91 -8.07 9.25
CA LYS A 150 -0.98 -9.07 9.76
C LYS A 150 0.49 -8.70 9.48
N LEU A 151 0.78 -8.18 8.30
CA LEU A 151 2.13 -7.70 7.97
C LEU A 151 2.54 -6.52 8.86
N ALA A 152 1.59 -5.61 9.16
CA ALA A 152 1.84 -4.52 10.09
C ALA A 152 2.13 -5.02 11.52
N ASP A 153 1.41 -6.05 12.00
CA ASP A 153 1.69 -6.67 13.30
C ASP A 153 3.12 -7.24 13.35
N LEU A 154 3.53 -7.98 12.31
CA LEU A 154 4.87 -8.56 12.23
C LEU A 154 5.97 -7.49 12.25
N ARG A 155 5.80 -6.43 11.46
CA ARG A 155 6.72 -5.28 11.48
C ARG A 155 6.78 -4.62 12.87
N ASP A 156 5.62 -4.39 13.49
CA ASP A 156 5.51 -3.70 14.78
C ASP A 156 6.08 -4.57 15.93
N ASP A 157 6.06 -5.90 15.78
CA ASP A 157 6.72 -6.86 16.65
C ASP A 157 8.26 -6.93 16.43
N GLY A 158 8.77 -6.22 15.41
CA GLY A 158 10.20 -6.09 15.13
C GLY A 158 10.77 -7.18 14.24
N MET A 159 9.93 -7.87 13.44
CA MET A 159 10.38 -8.86 12.46
C MET A 159 11.26 -8.20 11.40
N ASP A 160 12.34 -8.87 11.04
CA ASP A 160 13.23 -8.40 9.97
C ASP A 160 12.54 -8.54 8.60
N ILE A 161 12.94 -7.69 7.63
CA ILE A 161 12.35 -7.71 6.29
C ILE A 161 12.56 -9.03 5.55
N ASP A 162 13.59 -9.80 5.90
CA ASP A 162 13.94 -11.07 5.27
C ASP A 162 13.22 -12.28 5.90
N GLU A 163 12.52 -12.11 7.01
CA GLU A 163 11.75 -13.16 7.72
C GLU A 163 10.30 -13.22 7.23
#